data_b8f194bbea9a05b14574ddc4db30a430
#
_entry.id   b8f194bbea9a05b14574ddc4db30a430
#
_cell.length_a   1.000
_cell.length_b   1.000
_cell.length_c   1.000
_cell.angle_alpha   90.00
_cell.angle_beta   90.00
_cell.angle_gamma   90.00
#
_symmetry.space_group_name_H-M   'P 1'
#
loop_
_entity.id
_entity.type
_entity.pdbx_description
1 polymer ?
#
loop_
_entity_poly.entity_id
_entity_poly.type
_entity_poly.pdbx_seq_one_letter_code
_entity_poly.pdbx_strand_id
1 'polypeptide(L)'
;MKCTFILLLMAFYSLAAFPQDSLNMIRYTPEFRFKEGIFLGFDQVKQNNPIPKSSIITTVAYDAPDFFERVLSEKKIQVFDNLGTKQEVPVKNLWGFSRNGVLYINLNDGNYRITIVGSICHFVASLTTYNNSNAYSPYYNYGYPYYNYPYSPYYSPYSSTPSTEMHQYMLDFKTGNVLDYDVESLELLLMADPELHDEYAALSSKKQKMMKFLYLRKFNERNPLYFPKN
;
A
#
# COMPACT_ATOMS: atom_id res chain seq x y z
N MET A 1 -16.54 -37.09 44.53
CA MET A 1 -17.61 -36.43 43.75
C MET A 1 -17.53 -34.89 43.69
N LYS A 2 -16.92 -34.18 44.65
CA LYS A 2 -16.85 -32.70 44.59
C LYS A 2 -15.81 -32.13 43.60
N CYS A 3 -14.70 -32.85 43.32
CA CYS A 3 -13.66 -32.37 42.36
C CYS A 3 -14.05 -32.55 40.90
N THR A 4 -14.87 -33.51 40.53
CA THR A 4 -15.34 -33.74 39.15
C THR A 4 -16.32 -32.66 38.70
N PHE A 5 -17.07 -32.07 39.62
CA PHE A 5 -18.03 -31.00 39.31
C PHE A 5 -17.35 -29.66 38.98
N ILE A 6 -16.24 -29.37 39.64
CA ILE A 6 -15.43 -28.14 39.42
C ILE A 6 -14.73 -28.20 38.04
N LEU A 7 -14.22 -29.37 37.64
CA LEU A 7 -13.61 -29.56 36.32
C LEU A 7 -14.60 -29.42 35.18
N LEU A 8 -15.84 -29.86 35.36
CA LEU A 8 -16.91 -29.67 34.36
C LEU A 8 -17.34 -28.20 34.22
N LEU A 9 -17.34 -27.44 35.34
CA LEU A 9 -17.66 -26.02 35.30
C LEU A 9 -16.55 -25.18 34.60
N MET A 10 -15.27 -25.53 34.76
CA MET A 10 -14.17 -24.89 34.04
C MET A 10 -14.17 -25.19 32.54
N ALA A 11 -14.63 -26.37 32.11
CA ALA A 11 -14.76 -26.71 30.69
C ALA A 11 -15.86 -25.89 29.98
N PHE A 12 -16.90 -25.45 30.68
CA PHE A 12 -17.96 -24.62 30.13
C PHE A 12 -17.55 -23.14 29.96
N TYR A 13 -16.61 -22.63 30.77
CA TYR A 13 -16.14 -21.24 30.63
C TYR A 13 -15.17 -21.04 29.45
N SER A 14 -14.55 -22.11 28.94
CA SER A 14 -13.63 -22.02 27.79
C SER A 14 -14.34 -21.95 26.43
N LEU A 15 -15.64 -22.16 26.36
CA LEU A 15 -16.44 -22.13 25.12
C LEU A 15 -17.09 -20.77 24.80
N ALA A 16 -16.92 -19.75 25.66
CA ALA A 16 -17.60 -18.46 25.50
C ALA A 16 -16.69 -17.33 24.95
N ALA A 17 -15.48 -17.65 24.52
CA ALA A 17 -14.60 -16.66 23.86
C ALA A 17 -14.73 -16.70 22.33
N PHE A 18 -15.95 -16.58 21.81
CA PHE A 18 -16.13 -16.16 20.43
C PHE A 18 -15.83 -14.65 20.37
N PRO A 19 -14.91 -14.19 19.52
CA PRO A 19 -14.68 -12.77 19.38
C PRO A 19 -15.97 -12.13 18.85
N GLN A 20 -16.55 -11.27 19.67
CA GLN A 20 -17.78 -10.50 19.37
C GLN A 20 -17.58 -9.47 18.23
N ASP A 21 -16.34 -9.38 17.68
CA ASP A 21 -15.96 -8.44 16.62
C ASP A 21 -16.54 -8.77 15.24
N SER A 22 -16.97 -10.02 14.99
CA SER A 22 -17.48 -10.42 13.67
C SER A 22 -18.86 -9.85 13.32
N LEU A 23 -19.64 -9.40 14.32
CA LEU A 23 -20.99 -8.85 14.11
C LEU A 23 -20.99 -7.41 13.56
N ASN A 24 -19.86 -6.70 13.62
CA ASN A 24 -19.75 -5.31 13.21
C ASN A 24 -18.86 -5.10 11.96
N MET A 25 -18.67 -6.12 11.15
CA MET A 25 -17.87 -6.03 9.94
C MET A 25 -18.76 -6.07 8.69
N ILE A 26 -18.42 -5.22 7.70
CA ILE A 26 -19.04 -5.22 6.38
C ILE A 26 -18.03 -5.74 5.35
N ARG A 27 -18.46 -6.67 4.50
CA ARG A 27 -17.64 -7.13 3.39
C ARG A 27 -17.44 -6.01 2.38
N TYR A 28 -16.19 -5.85 1.90
CA TYR A 28 -15.89 -4.95 0.79
C TYR A 28 -16.60 -5.43 -0.48
N THR A 29 -17.32 -4.52 -1.12
CA THR A 29 -17.98 -4.72 -2.41
C THR A 29 -17.71 -3.50 -3.30
N PRO A 30 -17.97 -3.54 -4.61
CA PRO A 30 -17.79 -2.38 -5.50
C PRO A 30 -18.60 -1.14 -5.08
N GLU A 31 -19.65 -1.32 -4.29
CA GLU A 31 -20.49 -0.25 -3.75
C GLU A 31 -19.90 0.39 -2.48
N PHE A 32 -18.93 -0.28 -1.84
CA PHE A 32 -18.26 0.26 -0.65
C PHE A 32 -17.61 1.60 -0.96
N ARG A 33 -17.73 2.55 -0.05
CA ARG A 33 -17.12 3.87 -0.16
C ARG A 33 -16.27 4.14 1.07
N PHE A 34 -15.00 4.43 0.84
CA PHE A 34 -14.13 4.91 1.91
C PHE A 34 -14.60 6.26 2.40
N LYS A 35 -14.54 6.50 3.72
CA LYS A 35 -14.78 7.82 4.29
C LYS A 35 -13.76 8.81 3.76
N GLU A 36 -14.22 10.00 3.40
CA GLU A 36 -13.36 11.03 2.82
C GLU A 36 -12.44 11.65 3.86
N GLY A 37 -11.15 11.74 3.57
CA GLY A 37 -10.15 12.31 4.46
C GLY A 37 -8.75 11.76 4.24
N ILE A 38 -7.84 12.11 5.15
CA ILE A 38 -6.42 11.75 5.11
C ILE A 38 -6.14 10.64 6.12
N PHE A 39 -5.37 9.64 5.69
CA PHE A 39 -4.89 8.55 6.54
C PHE A 39 -3.43 8.82 6.93
N LEU A 40 -3.16 8.91 8.23
CA LEU A 40 -1.79 9.03 8.75
C LEU A 40 -1.05 7.70 8.68
N GLY A 41 -1.76 6.60 8.87
CA GLY A 41 -1.20 5.26 8.87
C GLY A 41 -2.17 4.22 8.35
N PHE A 42 -1.64 3.03 8.05
CA PHE A 42 -2.41 1.94 7.47
C PHE A 42 -3.53 1.41 8.38
N ASP A 43 -3.35 1.48 9.70
CA ASP A 43 -4.40 1.07 10.63
C ASP A 43 -5.67 1.92 10.53
N GLN A 44 -5.53 3.22 10.22
CA GLN A 44 -6.68 4.08 9.93
C GLN A 44 -7.41 3.64 8.65
N VAL A 45 -6.67 3.15 7.65
CA VAL A 45 -7.27 2.60 6.41
C VAL A 45 -8.05 1.34 6.72
N LYS A 46 -7.48 0.41 7.49
CA LYS A 46 -8.17 -0.83 7.93
C LYS A 46 -9.45 -0.54 8.71
N GLN A 47 -9.45 0.53 9.49
CA GLN A 47 -10.60 0.97 10.27
C GLN A 47 -11.55 1.87 9.47
N ASN A 48 -11.21 2.24 8.23
CA ASN A 48 -11.92 3.25 7.44
C ASN A 48 -12.20 4.53 8.26
N ASN A 49 -11.19 4.98 9.01
CA ASN A 49 -11.29 6.12 9.92
C ASN A 49 -10.21 7.18 9.62
N PRO A 50 -10.35 7.92 8.51
CA PRO A 50 -9.44 9.01 8.15
C PRO A 50 -9.66 10.24 9.03
N ILE A 51 -8.69 11.15 9.06
CA ILE A 51 -8.87 12.52 9.49
C ILE A 51 -9.77 13.21 8.46
N PRO A 52 -10.96 13.70 8.83
CA PRO A 52 -11.89 14.31 7.88
C PRO A 52 -11.35 15.66 7.39
N LYS A 53 -11.82 16.12 6.22
CA LYS A 53 -11.47 17.43 5.66
C LYS A 53 -11.63 18.57 6.67
N SER A 54 -12.70 18.54 7.47
CA SER A 54 -13.02 19.58 8.46
C SER A 54 -11.98 19.72 9.57
N SER A 55 -11.16 18.69 9.80
CA SER A 55 -10.08 18.71 10.79
C SER A 55 -8.74 19.17 10.18
N ILE A 56 -8.68 19.47 8.89
CA ILE A 56 -7.48 19.96 8.21
C ILE A 56 -7.47 21.48 8.29
N ILE A 57 -6.41 22.08 8.81
CA ILE A 57 -6.25 23.52 8.90
C ILE A 57 -5.58 24.01 7.61
N THR A 58 -6.34 24.68 6.75
CA THR A 58 -5.89 25.14 5.43
C THR A 58 -6.65 26.36 4.98
N THR A 59 -6.09 27.11 4.04
CA THR A 59 -6.75 28.20 3.33
C THR A 59 -7.48 27.72 2.07
N VAL A 60 -7.32 26.46 1.69
CA VAL A 60 -8.00 25.85 0.55
C VAL A 60 -9.48 25.64 0.90
N ALA A 61 -10.38 26.05 0.03
CA ALA A 61 -11.82 25.84 0.21
C ALA A 61 -12.13 24.34 0.26
N TYR A 62 -12.92 23.92 1.25
CA TYR A 62 -13.22 22.49 1.49
C TYR A 62 -14.03 21.82 0.37
N ASP A 63 -14.75 22.60 -0.41
CA ASP A 63 -15.52 22.18 -1.60
C ASP A 63 -14.71 22.18 -2.89
N ALA A 64 -13.44 22.65 -2.85
CA ALA A 64 -12.59 22.67 -4.04
C ALA A 64 -12.43 21.26 -4.62
N PRO A 65 -12.63 21.04 -5.92
CA PRO A 65 -12.47 19.72 -6.55
C PRO A 65 -11.06 19.15 -6.41
N ASP A 66 -10.07 20.01 -6.33
CA ASP A 66 -8.63 19.72 -6.19
C ASP A 66 -8.12 19.91 -4.76
N PHE A 67 -9.02 19.84 -3.76
CA PHE A 67 -8.69 20.08 -2.35
C PHE A 67 -7.47 19.26 -1.87
N PHE A 68 -7.50 17.96 -2.07
CA PHE A 68 -6.41 17.08 -1.60
C PHE A 68 -5.12 17.34 -2.36
N GLU A 69 -5.18 17.54 -3.67
CA GLU A 69 -4.01 17.85 -4.48
C GLU A 69 -3.31 19.13 -4.01
N ARG A 70 -4.09 20.16 -3.67
CA ARG A 70 -3.54 21.44 -3.19
C ARG A 70 -3.00 21.33 -1.77
N VAL A 71 -3.73 20.68 -0.85
CA VAL A 71 -3.29 20.50 0.52
C VAL A 71 -2.05 19.62 0.60
N LEU A 72 -2.00 18.55 -0.20
CA LEU A 72 -0.88 17.59 -0.20
C LEU A 72 0.31 18.04 -1.06
N SER A 73 0.21 19.14 -1.80
CA SER A 73 1.35 19.76 -2.48
C SER A 73 2.30 20.50 -1.52
N GLU A 74 1.85 20.77 -0.30
CA GLU A 74 2.67 21.38 0.72
C GLU A 74 3.63 20.34 1.34
N LYS A 75 4.72 20.81 1.97
CA LYS A 75 5.66 19.91 2.67
C LYS A 75 5.06 19.32 3.94
N LYS A 76 4.16 20.06 4.59
CA LYS A 76 3.53 19.72 5.86
C LYS A 76 2.10 20.21 5.87
N ILE A 77 1.23 19.46 6.53
CA ILE A 77 -0.16 19.85 6.80
C ILE A 77 -0.38 20.04 8.30
N GLN A 78 -1.36 20.84 8.64
CA GLN A 78 -1.81 21.01 10.00
C GLN A 78 -3.20 20.41 10.17
N VAL A 79 -3.36 19.59 11.20
CA VAL A 79 -4.62 18.89 11.46
C VAL A 79 -4.99 19.01 12.94
N PHE A 80 -6.28 18.95 13.24
CA PHE A 80 -6.74 18.71 14.60
C PHE A 80 -6.85 17.18 14.83
N ASP A 81 -6.30 16.72 15.94
CA ASP A 81 -6.52 15.34 16.39
C ASP A 81 -7.92 15.17 17.03
N ASN A 82 -8.23 13.95 17.48
CA ASN A 82 -9.50 13.63 18.12
C ASN A 82 -9.74 14.38 19.46
N LEU A 83 -8.70 14.97 20.02
CA LEU A 83 -8.76 15.78 21.25
C LEU A 83 -8.84 17.27 20.94
N GLY A 84 -8.87 17.67 19.69
CA GLY A 84 -8.86 19.06 19.23
C GLY A 84 -7.48 19.72 19.32
N THR A 85 -6.40 18.95 19.55
CA THR A 85 -5.05 19.47 19.59
C THR A 85 -4.50 19.61 18.17
N LYS A 86 -3.89 20.76 17.89
CA LYS A 86 -3.27 21.05 16.61
C LYS A 86 -1.96 20.27 16.46
N GLN A 87 -1.85 19.51 15.40
CA GLN A 87 -0.66 18.75 15.02
C GLN A 87 -0.16 19.14 13.64
N GLU A 88 1.15 19.15 13.46
CA GLU A 88 1.81 19.34 12.17
C GLU A 88 2.34 17.99 11.67
N VAL A 89 1.94 17.59 10.48
CA VAL A 89 2.29 16.29 9.88
C VAL A 89 2.99 16.51 8.55
N PRO A 90 4.21 15.99 8.36
CA PRO A 90 4.87 15.98 7.06
C PRO A 90 4.06 15.16 6.04
N VAL A 91 3.78 15.72 4.85
CA VAL A 91 2.99 15.02 3.81
C VAL A 91 3.61 13.69 3.41
N LYS A 92 4.94 13.60 3.36
CA LYS A 92 5.66 12.35 3.05
C LYS A 92 5.42 11.22 4.06
N ASN A 93 4.94 11.53 5.26
CA ASN A 93 4.65 10.55 6.31
C ASN A 93 3.20 10.09 6.29
N LEU A 94 2.36 10.66 5.43
CA LEU A 94 0.98 10.21 5.26
C LEU A 94 0.97 8.88 4.53
N TRP A 95 0.06 8.00 4.93
CA TRP A 95 -0.19 6.78 4.17
C TRP A 95 -0.92 7.09 2.85
N GLY A 96 -1.83 8.04 2.87
CA GLY A 96 -2.62 8.44 1.71
C GLY A 96 -3.90 9.17 2.08
N PHE A 97 -4.87 9.16 1.19
CA PHE A 97 -6.17 9.79 1.41
C PHE A 97 -7.29 9.06 0.69
N SER A 98 -8.54 9.37 1.02
CA SER A 98 -9.67 8.98 0.19
C SER A 98 -10.46 10.21 -0.26
N ARG A 99 -10.94 10.14 -1.52
CA ARG A 99 -11.78 11.14 -2.17
C ARG A 99 -12.89 10.47 -2.97
N ASN A 100 -14.12 10.92 -2.78
CA ASN A 100 -15.29 10.35 -3.45
C ASN A 100 -15.41 8.82 -3.28
N GLY A 101 -15.03 8.31 -2.12
CA GLY A 101 -15.05 6.88 -1.80
C GLY A 101 -13.92 6.05 -2.43
N VAL A 102 -12.99 6.69 -3.13
CA VAL A 102 -11.82 6.06 -3.77
C VAL A 102 -10.59 6.25 -2.92
N LEU A 103 -9.82 5.19 -2.75
CA LEU A 103 -8.59 5.17 -1.95
C LEU A 103 -7.37 5.51 -2.80
N TYR A 104 -6.52 6.37 -2.27
CA TYR A 104 -5.23 6.78 -2.86
C TYR A 104 -4.12 6.53 -1.86
N ILE A 105 -3.03 5.90 -2.31
CA ILE A 105 -1.82 5.67 -1.52
C ILE A 105 -0.76 6.72 -1.85
N ASN A 106 -0.05 7.19 -0.82
CA ASN A 106 1.13 8.05 -0.99
C ASN A 106 2.37 7.15 -1.11
N LEU A 107 3.08 7.26 -2.22
CA LEU A 107 4.30 6.51 -2.48
C LEU A 107 5.30 7.38 -3.24
N ASN A 108 6.54 7.50 -2.73
CA ASN A 108 7.62 8.24 -3.40
C ASN A 108 7.20 9.66 -3.86
N ASP A 109 6.60 10.43 -2.94
CA ASP A 109 6.12 11.81 -3.16
C ASP A 109 4.99 11.95 -4.19
N GLY A 110 4.36 10.82 -4.59
CA GLY A 110 3.17 10.79 -5.44
C GLY A 110 1.96 10.16 -4.76
N ASN A 111 0.76 10.53 -5.23
CA ASN A 111 -0.49 9.96 -4.76
C ASN A 111 -1.13 9.13 -5.87
N TYR A 112 -1.28 7.82 -5.65
CA TYR A 112 -1.71 6.88 -6.67
C TYR A 112 -3.02 6.20 -6.28
N ARG A 113 -3.95 6.18 -7.24
CA ARG A 113 -5.24 5.52 -7.06
C ARG A 113 -5.04 4.01 -6.91
N ILE A 114 -5.62 3.41 -5.87
CA ILE A 114 -5.73 1.95 -5.78
C ILE A 114 -6.87 1.51 -6.70
N THR A 115 -6.51 0.82 -7.78
CA THR A 115 -7.43 0.42 -8.85
C THR A 115 -8.20 -0.85 -8.51
N ILE A 116 -7.59 -1.75 -7.75
CA ILE A 116 -8.22 -2.94 -7.20
C ILE A 116 -8.05 -2.89 -5.69
N VAL A 117 -9.14 -2.93 -4.98
CA VAL A 117 -9.18 -3.07 -3.52
C VAL A 117 -9.63 -4.49 -3.20
N GLY A 118 -8.88 -5.16 -2.34
CA GLY A 118 -9.13 -6.51 -1.89
C GLY A 118 -8.08 -6.91 -0.85
N SER A 119 -8.03 -8.16 -0.45
CA SER A 119 -6.98 -8.68 0.43
C SER A 119 -5.58 -8.53 -0.19
N ILE A 120 -5.50 -8.59 -1.53
CA ILE A 120 -4.39 -8.09 -2.32
C ILE A 120 -4.91 -6.92 -3.15
N CYS A 121 -4.47 -5.70 -2.85
CA CYS A 121 -4.77 -4.53 -3.69
C CYS A 121 -3.78 -4.44 -4.86
N HIS A 122 -4.17 -3.70 -5.91
CA HIS A 122 -3.29 -3.40 -7.04
C HIS A 122 -3.40 -1.93 -7.43
N PHE A 123 -2.27 -1.33 -7.77
CA PHE A 123 -2.20 0.03 -8.28
C PHE A 123 -0.99 0.24 -9.21
N VAL A 124 -1.01 1.36 -9.93
CA VAL A 124 0.07 1.78 -10.83
C VAL A 124 0.60 3.11 -10.33
N ALA A 125 1.92 3.21 -10.22
CA ALA A 125 2.62 4.44 -9.85
C ALA A 125 3.61 4.85 -10.94
N SER A 126 3.71 6.17 -11.18
CA SER A 126 4.71 6.75 -12.08
C SER A 126 5.92 7.15 -11.24
N LEU A 127 7.05 6.48 -11.42
CA LEU A 127 8.28 6.81 -10.74
C LEU A 127 9.18 7.63 -11.67
N THR A 128 9.62 8.79 -11.19
CA THR A 128 10.62 9.58 -11.89
C THR A 128 12.00 9.17 -11.38
N THR A 129 12.78 8.49 -12.22
CA THR A 129 14.16 8.15 -11.93
C THR A 129 15.07 9.17 -12.59
N TYR A 130 16.02 9.70 -11.81
CA TYR A 130 17.10 10.54 -12.32
C TYR A 130 18.28 9.61 -12.63
N ASN A 131 18.49 9.29 -13.89
CA ASN A 131 19.66 8.53 -14.32
C ASN A 131 20.92 9.39 -14.14
N ASN A 132 21.51 9.32 -12.95
CA ASN A 132 22.90 9.71 -12.75
C ASN A 132 23.75 8.62 -13.42
N SER A 133 24.31 8.90 -14.59
CA SER A 133 25.22 8.02 -15.32
C SER A 133 26.55 7.75 -14.59
N ASN A 134 26.64 8.07 -13.31
CA ASN A 134 27.71 7.71 -12.39
C ASN A 134 27.34 6.55 -11.45
N ALA A 135 26.44 5.64 -11.88
CA ALA A 135 26.27 4.38 -11.17
C ALA A 135 27.57 3.58 -11.33
N TYR A 136 28.39 3.63 -10.32
CA TYR A 136 29.50 2.71 -10.06
C TYR A 136 28.95 1.29 -10.23
N SER A 137 29.29 0.65 -11.36
CA SER A 137 29.03 -0.77 -11.57
C SER A 137 30.04 -1.55 -10.71
N PRO A 138 29.61 -2.31 -9.67
CA PRO A 138 30.53 -3.05 -8.82
C PRO A 138 31.15 -4.29 -9.49
N TYR A 139 30.82 -4.55 -10.73
CA TYR A 139 31.27 -5.75 -11.45
C TYR A 139 32.11 -5.38 -12.65
N TYR A 140 33.33 -4.94 -12.46
CA TYR A 140 34.45 -5.15 -13.40
C TYR A 140 35.73 -4.62 -12.76
N ASN A 141 36.29 -5.42 -11.84
CA ASN A 141 37.69 -5.24 -11.46
C ASN A 141 38.43 -6.51 -11.89
N TYR A 142 38.76 -6.59 -13.18
CA TYR A 142 39.84 -7.43 -13.68
C TYR A 142 40.75 -6.53 -14.52
N GLY A 143 41.93 -6.32 -13.96
CA GLY A 143 42.93 -5.40 -14.45
C GLY A 143 43.49 -5.77 -15.84
N TYR A 144 43.77 -4.75 -16.62
CA TYR A 144 44.95 -4.66 -17.46
C TYR A 144 45.45 -3.21 -17.46
N PRO A 145 46.75 -2.98 -17.38
CA PRO A 145 47.35 -1.64 -17.22
C PRO A 145 47.69 -1.00 -18.55
N TYR A 146 47.73 0.34 -18.50
CA TYR A 146 48.41 1.25 -19.43
C TYR A 146 47.82 1.44 -20.82
N TYR A 147 47.24 2.64 -21.06
CA TYR A 147 47.86 3.63 -21.95
C TYR A 147 47.31 5.04 -21.64
N ASN A 148 48.26 5.93 -21.32
CA ASN A 148 48.08 7.38 -21.16
C ASN A 148 47.69 8.00 -22.50
N TYR A 149 46.55 8.76 -22.54
CA TYR A 149 46.33 9.81 -23.51
C TYR A 149 45.83 11.08 -22.81
N PRO A 150 46.46 12.22 -23.09
CA PRO A 150 46.15 13.49 -22.44
C PRO A 150 45.02 14.24 -23.15
N TYR A 151 44.20 14.90 -22.36
CA TYR A 151 43.35 16.05 -22.66
C TYR A 151 42.37 15.96 -23.80
N SER A 152 41.09 15.77 -23.45
CA SER A 152 39.97 16.33 -24.19
C SER A 152 39.17 17.25 -23.27
N PRO A 153 39.14 18.56 -23.46
CA PRO A 153 38.34 19.49 -22.67
C PRO A 153 36.95 19.64 -23.31
N TYR A 154 36.21 18.56 -23.39
CA TYR A 154 34.77 18.66 -23.60
C TYR A 154 34.09 18.34 -22.28
N TYR A 155 33.89 19.38 -21.47
CA TYR A 155 32.89 19.42 -20.44
C TYR A 155 31.51 19.31 -21.15
N SER A 156 30.98 18.11 -21.25
CA SER A 156 29.58 17.91 -21.52
C SER A 156 28.85 18.15 -20.19
N PRO A 157 28.02 19.19 -20.06
CA PRO A 157 27.18 19.31 -18.90
C PRO A 157 26.22 18.12 -18.97
N TYR A 158 26.40 17.15 -18.07
CA TYR A 158 25.49 16.01 -17.91
C TYR A 158 24.09 16.54 -17.59
N SER A 159 23.26 16.61 -18.61
CA SER A 159 21.82 16.77 -18.40
C SER A 159 21.29 15.39 -17.99
N SER A 160 21.08 15.19 -16.70
CA SER A 160 20.29 14.08 -16.21
C SER A 160 18.86 14.29 -16.70
N THR A 161 18.49 13.60 -17.77
CA THR A 161 17.11 13.61 -18.26
C THR A 161 16.29 12.75 -17.29
N PRO A 162 15.30 13.32 -16.60
CA PRO A 162 14.42 12.52 -15.77
C PRO A 162 13.65 11.53 -16.67
N SER A 163 13.73 10.24 -16.37
CA SER A 163 12.92 9.21 -17.00
C SER A 163 11.75 8.89 -16.08
N THR A 164 10.52 9.02 -16.58
CA THR A 164 9.33 8.61 -15.86
C THR A 164 8.88 7.24 -16.37
N GLU A 165 8.89 6.25 -15.49
CA GLU A 165 8.46 4.90 -15.79
C GLU A 165 7.23 4.53 -14.98
N MET A 166 6.29 3.80 -15.60
CA MET A 166 5.11 3.27 -14.93
C MET A 166 5.42 1.90 -14.33
N HIS A 167 5.29 1.81 -13.02
CA HIS A 167 5.46 0.58 -12.26
C HIS A 167 4.14 0.11 -11.67
N GLN A 168 3.93 -1.19 -11.64
CA GLN A 168 2.76 -1.80 -11.03
C GLN A 168 3.13 -2.38 -9.67
N TYR A 169 2.24 -2.20 -8.70
CA TYR A 169 2.44 -2.62 -7.32
C TYR A 169 1.24 -3.41 -6.79
N MET A 170 1.52 -4.25 -5.81
CA MET A 170 0.53 -4.87 -4.95
C MET A 170 0.66 -4.31 -3.53
N LEU A 171 -0.48 -4.20 -2.84
CA LEU A 171 -0.52 -3.91 -1.41
C LEU A 171 -1.16 -5.11 -0.71
N ASP A 172 -0.43 -5.73 0.19
CA ASP A 172 -0.99 -6.72 1.11
C ASP A 172 -1.86 -6.00 2.15
N PHE A 173 -3.16 -6.16 2.09
CA PHE A 173 -4.07 -5.48 3.00
C PHE A 173 -4.01 -6.01 4.44
N LYS A 174 -3.43 -7.17 4.68
CA LYS A 174 -3.20 -7.70 6.02
C LYS A 174 -2.09 -6.96 6.75
N THR A 175 -0.96 -6.74 6.08
CA THR A 175 0.26 -6.17 6.67
C THR A 175 0.46 -4.68 6.34
N GLY A 176 -0.09 -4.19 5.24
CA GLY A 176 0.17 -2.85 4.70
C GLY A 176 1.43 -2.76 3.84
N ASN A 177 2.09 -3.88 3.57
CA ASN A 177 3.30 -3.90 2.76
C ASN A 177 2.99 -3.70 1.28
N VAL A 178 3.78 -2.84 0.65
CA VAL A 178 3.77 -2.63 -0.80
C VAL A 178 4.86 -3.50 -1.43
N LEU A 179 4.49 -4.27 -2.45
CA LEU A 179 5.38 -5.17 -3.20
C LEU A 179 5.27 -4.88 -4.70
N ASP A 180 6.30 -5.22 -5.44
CA ASP A 180 6.26 -5.17 -6.90
C ASP A 180 5.22 -6.16 -7.46
N TYR A 181 4.59 -5.80 -8.58
CA TYR A 181 3.66 -6.69 -9.27
C TYR A 181 4.40 -7.69 -10.15
N ASP A 182 5.14 -8.61 -9.54
CA ASP A 182 5.87 -9.70 -10.19
C ASP A 182 5.35 -11.08 -9.79
N VAL A 183 5.98 -12.14 -10.28
CA VAL A 183 5.58 -13.52 -10.02
C VAL A 183 5.91 -13.90 -8.59
N GLU A 184 7.10 -13.56 -8.15
CA GLU A 184 7.67 -13.90 -6.85
C GLU A 184 6.84 -13.27 -5.71
N SER A 185 6.52 -12.00 -5.84
CA SER A 185 5.70 -11.27 -4.85
C SER A 185 4.27 -11.81 -4.79
N LEU A 186 3.68 -12.13 -5.96
CA LEU A 186 2.34 -12.71 -5.99
C LEU A 186 2.33 -14.11 -5.37
N GLU A 187 3.30 -14.95 -5.69
CA GLU A 187 3.43 -16.30 -5.11
C GLU A 187 3.54 -16.23 -3.59
N LEU A 188 4.34 -15.29 -3.07
CA LEU A 188 4.45 -15.03 -1.62
C LEU A 188 3.09 -14.68 -1.00
N LEU A 189 2.31 -13.80 -1.62
CA LEU A 189 1.00 -13.41 -1.12
C LEU A 189 -0.02 -14.56 -1.17
N LEU A 190 0.06 -15.40 -2.22
CA LEU A 190 -0.82 -16.55 -2.39
C LEU A 190 -0.57 -17.65 -1.33
N MET A 191 0.58 -17.67 -0.64
CA MET A 191 0.85 -18.63 0.46
C MET A 191 -0.21 -18.56 1.58
N ALA A 192 -0.96 -17.48 1.69
CA ALA A 192 -2.08 -17.38 2.63
C ALA A 192 -3.30 -18.25 2.23
N ASP A 193 -3.35 -18.75 0.98
CA ASP A 193 -4.33 -19.71 0.46
C ASP A 193 -3.56 -20.88 -0.21
N PRO A 194 -3.19 -21.92 0.55
CA PRO A 194 -2.29 -22.98 0.07
C PRO A 194 -2.75 -23.68 -1.21
N GLU A 195 -4.05 -23.90 -1.37
CA GLU A 195 -4.60 -24.55 -2.57
C GLU A 195 -4.39 -23.67 -3.80
N LEU A 196 -4.66 -22.37 -3.69
CA LEU A 196 -4.46 -21.42 -4.79
C LEU A 196 -2.98 -21.19 -5.10
N HIS A 197 -2.14 -21.20 -4.06
CA HIS A 197 -0.69 -21.15 -4.20
C HIS A 197 -0.18 -22.34 -5.01
N ASP A 198 -0.55 -23.57 -4.63
CA ASP A 198 -0.10 -24.79 -5.30
C ASP A 198 -0.58 -24.84 -6.77
N GLU A 199 -1.83 -24.38 -7.02
CA GLU A 199 -2.36 -24.24 -8.40
C GLU A 199 -1.51 -23.28 -9.24
N TYR A 200 -1.09 -22.14 -8.65
CA TYR A 200 -0.28 -21.14 -9.32
C TYR A 200 1.17 -21.61 -9.52
N ALA A 201 1.79 -22.21 -8.50
CA ALA A 201 3.16 -22.72 -8.53
C ALA A 201 3.35 -23.86 -9.52
N ALA A 202 2.30 -24.67 -9.78
CA ALA A 202 2.32 -25.74 -10.79
C ALA A 202 2.32 -25.21 -12.24
N LEU A 203 2.07 -23.93 -12.46
CA LEU A 203 2.10 -23.34 -13.81
C LEU A 203 3.55 -23.18 -14.30
N SER A 204 3.75 -23.25 -15.62
CA SER A 204 5.04 -22.85 -16.20
C SER A 204 5.28 -21.35 -15.99
N SER A 205 6.55 -20.91 -15.89
CA SER A 205 6.92 -19.50 -15.65
C SER A 205 6.29 -18.53 -16.65
N LYS A 206 6.11 -18.96 -17.91
CA LYS A 206 5.39 -18.16 -18.93
C LYS A 206 3.92 -17.98 -18.55
N LYS A 207 3.25 -19.04 -18.10
CA LYS A 207 1.84 -18.98 -17.67
C LYS A 207 1.68 -18.18 -16.39
N GLN A 208 2.59 -18.33 -15.41
CA GLN A 208 2.59 -17.51 -14.18
C GLN A 208 2.62 -16.02 -14.50
N LYS A 209 3.54 -15.57 -15.37
CA LYS A 209 3.64 -14.16 -15.81
C LYS A 209 2.36 -13.66 -16.46
N MET A 210 1.70 -14.46 -17.28
CA MET A 210 0.47 -14.09 -17.98
C MET A 210 -0.76 -14.09 -17.07
N MET A 211 -0.77 -14.94 -16.05
CA MET A 211 -1.95 -15.20 -15.22
C MET A 211 -1.95 -14.47 -13.88
N LYS A 212 -0.94 -13.64 -13.58
CA LYS A 212 -0.84 -12.90 -12.30
C LYS A 212 -2.15 -12.25 -11.91
N PHE A 213 -2.75 -11.50 -12.84
CA PHE A 213 -3.98 -10.75 -12.55
C PHE A 213 -5.18 -11.65 -12.26
N LEU A 214 -5.27 -12.79 -12.95
CA LEU A 214 -6.32 -13.78 -12.70
C LEU A 214 -6.20 -14.36 -11.29
N TYR A 215 -4.97 -14.72 -10.87
CA TYR A 215 -4.74 -15.31 -9.55
C TYR A 215 -4.92 -14.30 -8.43
N LEU A 216 -4.51 -13.05 -8.62
CA LEU A 216 -4.82 -11.96 -7.70
C LEU A 216 -6.34 -11.83 -7.48
N ARG A 217 -7.13 -11.86 -8.56
CA ARG A 217 -8.60 -11.79 -8.46
C ARG A 217 -9.20 -13.02 -7.79
N LYS A 218 -8.77 -14.24 -8.18
CA LYS A 218 -9.19 -15.48 -7.51
C LYS A 218 -8.92 -15.44 -6.00
N PHE A 219 -7.73 -14.94 -5.61
CA PHE A 219 -7.37 -14.78 -4.21
C PHE A 219 -8.33 -13.84 -3.49
N ASN A 220 -8.62 -12.68 -4.05
CA ASN A 220 -9.55 -11.72 -3.45
C ASN A 220 -11.00 -12.25 -3.36
N GLU A 221 -11.42 -13.07 -4.30
CA GLU A 221 -12.75 -13.72 -4.28
C GLU A 221 -12.84 -14.76 -3.14
N ARG A 222 -11.76 -15.55 -2.93
CA ARG A 222 -11.69 -16.59 -1.89
C ARG A 222 -11.40 -15.99 -0.51
N ASN A 223 -10.68 -14.88 -0.45
CA ASN A 223 -10.25 -14.19 0.76
C ASN A 223 -10.84 -12.76 0.79
N PRO A 224 -12.15 -12.59 1.02
CA PRO A 224 -12.80 -11.30 0.97
C PRO A 224 -12.30 -10.37 2.08
N LEU A 225 -12.18 -9.09 1.75
CA LEU A 225 -11.80 -8.04 2.68
C LEU A 225 -13.03 -7.54 3.45
N TYR A 226 -12.85 -7.22 4.74
CA TYR A 226 -13.89 -6.72 5.63
C TYR A 226 -13.45 -5.41 6.30
N PHE A 227 -14.39 -4.51 6.50
CA PHE A 227 -14.22 -3.24 7.21
C PHE A 227 -15.16 -3.15 8.40
N PRO A 228 -14.82 -2.39 9.44
CA PRO A 228 -15.76 -2.08 10.52
C PRO A 228 -17.02 -1.40 9.96
N LYS A 229 -18.16 -1.80 10.49
CA LYS A 229 -19.46 -1.18 10.20
C LYS A 229 -19.56 0.10 11.05
N ASN A 230 -19.29 1.25 10.44
CA ASN A 230 -19.30 2.56 11.08
C ASN A 230 -20.62 3.29 10.86
#